data_dc1e4f793680f23d589303ab8b5ca274
#
_entry.id   dc1e4f793680f23d589303ab8b5ca274
#
_cell.length_a   1.000
_cell.length_b   1.000
_cell.length_c   1.000
_cell.angle_alpha   90.00
_cell.angle_beta   90.00
_cell.angle_gamma   90.00
#
_symmetry.space_group_name_H-M   'P 1'
#
loop_
_entity.id
_entity.type
_entity.pdbx_description
1 polymer ?
#
loop_
_entity_poly.entity_id
_entity_poly.type
_entity_poly.pdbx_seq_one_letter_code
_entity_poly.pdbx_strand_id
1 'polypeptide(L)'
;AKLNIEIVPFYVSLDGEHYRKEGKEIAVRDFYQFMVDNPSAYPKTSLPSLEDFETAFRAHAEAGRPVLCLCFTSKMSGCVGSARNARELVLEDYPDAKIEVLDSTAATVTESIVVENAVAMRDAGCSLDEAVDWLSAERATNQIFFTVGNLDYLIKGGRIGKVTGRAANILGIKPMILFKEGEIFSAGVARGRQKSFEKALEQLMAYLSERNGTPDDYCITVGYGYDEE
;
A
#
# COMPACT_ATOMS: atom_id res chain seq x y z
N ALA A 1 -2.88 8.68 13.78
CA ALA A 1 -2.78 9.31 15.11
C ALA A 1 -3.41 8.46 16.21
N LYS A 2 -4.51 7.73 15.91
CA LYS A 2 -5.18 6.87 16.92
C LYS A 2 -4.39 5.59 17.23
N LEU A 3 -3.58 5.10 16.28
CA LEU A 3 -2.85 3.83 16.40
C LEU A 3 -1.45 3.98 17.02
N ASN A 4 -1.02 5.22 17.34
CA ASN A 4 0.31 5.51 17.87
C ASN A 4 1.43 4.85 17.02
N ILE A 5 1.41 5.14 15.73
CA ILE A 5 2.41 4.74 14.74
C ILE A 5 3.13 5.96 14.18
N GLU A 6 4.38 5.79 13.81
CA GLU A 6 5.14 6.77 13.06
C GLU A 6 5.00 6.50 11.56
N ILE A 7 4.85 7.56 10.76
CA ILE A 7 4.74 7.45 9.31
C ILE A 7 5.96 8.10 8.67
N VAL A 8 6.68 7.33 7.88
CA VAL A 8 7.72 7.83 6.97
C VAL A 8 7.05 8.05 5.60
N PRO A 9 6.74 9.32 5.24
CA PRO A 9 5.87 9.62 4.12
C PRO A 9 6.57 9.45 2.77
N PHE A 10 5.83 9.04 1.77
CA PHE A 10 6.23 9.19 0.38
C PHE A 10 6.30 10.67 -0.02
N TYR A 11 7.01 10.94 -1.09
CA TYR A 11 7.02 12.25 -1.72
C TYR A 11 6.07 12.24 -2.91
N VAL A 12 5.33 13.33 -3.09
CA VAL A 12 4.43 13.56 -4.22
C VAL A 12 4.76 14.88 -4.90
N SER A 13 4.65 14.91 -6.23
CA SER A 13 4.86 16.09 -7.04
C SER A 13 3.70 16.28 -8.00
N LEU A 14 3.13 17.48 -8.01
CA LEU A 14 2.02 17.86 -8.91
C LEU A 14 2.52 18.32 -10.28
N ASP A 15 3.73 18.90 -10.33
CA ASP A 15 4.36 19.46 -11.52
C ASP A 15 5.50 18.59 -12.10
N GLY A 16 5.90 17.54 -11.36
CA GLY A 16 6.99 16.65 -11.73
C GLY A 16 8.38 17.15 -11.37
N GLU A 17 8.49 18.32 -10.73
CA GLU A 17 9.74 19.00 -10.35
C GLU A 17 9.86 19.19 -8.83
N HIS A 18 8.81 19.69 -8.19
CA HIS A 18 8.79 19.98 -6.76
C HIS A 18 8.10 18.86 -5.99
N TYR A 19 8.88 18.16 -5.16
CA TYR A 19 8.41 17.05 -4.34
C TYR A 19 8.10 17.49 -2.92
N ARG A 20 6.95 17.06 -2.39
CA ARG A 20 6.45 17.37 -1.05
C ARG A 20 6.08 16.09 -0.31
N LYS A 21 6.30 16.05 1.00
CA LYS A 21 5.95 14.90 1.85
C LYS A 21 4.44 14.78 1.98
N GLU A 22 3.91 13.64 1.55
CA GLU A 22 2.48 13.30 1.62
C GLU A 22 1.98 13.34 3.06
N GLY A 23 0.82 13.96 3.28
CA GLY A 23 0.20 14.08 4.59
C GLY A 23 0.87 15.04 5.57
N LYS A 24 2.09 15.54 5.25
CA LYS A 24 2.82 16.54 6.05
C LYS A 24 2.85 17.91 5.35
N GLU A 25 3.28 17.95 4.09
CA GLU A 25 3.47 19.18 3.31
C GLU A 25 2.37 19.39 2.27
N ILE A 26 1.62 18.35 1.95
CA ILE A 26 0.42 18.40 1.12
C ILE A 26 -0.61 17.44 1.71
N ALA A 27 -1.83 17.91 1.90
CA ALA A 27 -2.92 17.07 2.35
C ALA A 27 -3.34 16.09 1.25
N VAL A 28 -3.69 14.87 1.62
CA VAL A 28 -4.13 13.82 0.67
C VAL A 28 -5.33 14.29 -0.14
N ARG A 29 -6.28 15.00 0.50
CA ARG A 29 -7.46 15.55 -0.20
C ARG A 29 -7.08 16.56 -1.26
N ASP A 30 -6.12 17.44 -0.99
CA ASP A 30 -5.67 18.48 -1.94
C ASP A 30 -4.96 17.83 -3.14
N PHE A 31 -4.22 16.74 -2.91
CA PHE A 31 -3.61 15.97 -3.98
C PHE A 31 -4.67 15.38 -4.92
N TYR A 32 -5.71 14.75 -4.39
CA TYR A 32 -6.79 14.21 -5.20
C TYR A 32 -7.62 15.31 -5.87
N GLN A 33 -7.87 16.43 -5.18
CA GLN A 33 -8.57 17.57 -5.77
C GLN A 33 -7.82 18.12 -6.99
N PHE A 34 -6.48 18.22 -6.88
CA PHE A 34 -5.66 18.64 -8.02
C PHE A 34 -5.85 17.70 -9.23
N MET A 35 -5.91 16.38 -9.01
CA MET A 35 -6.11 15.41 -10.10
C MET A 35 -7.49 15.55 -10.74
N VAL A 36 -8.53 15.85 -9.94
CA VAL A 36 -9.89 16.11 -10.44
C VAL A 36 -9.93 17.40 -11.27
N ASP A 37 -9.31 18.46 -10.79
CA ASP A 37 -9.28 19.76 -11.47
C ASP A 37 -8.39 19.76 -12.72
N ASN A 38 -7.44 18.83 -12.79
CA ASN A 38 -6.45 18.73 -13.86
C ASN A 38 -6.39 17.31 -14.45
N PRO A 39 -7.44 16.84 -15.15
CA PRO A 39 -7.56 15.43 -15.59
C PRO A 39 -6.49 14.98 -16.60
N SER A 40 -5.75 15.93 -17.18
CA SER A 40 -4.60 15.65 -18.07
C SER A 40 -3.25 15.66 -17.35
N ALA A 41 -3.22 16.03 -16.09
CA ALA A 41 -2.00 16.00 -15.28
C ALA A 41 -1.77 14.59 -14.72
N TYR A 42 -0.52 14.20 -14.68
CA TYR A 42 -0.09 12.92 -14.11
C TYR A 42 0.94 13.19 -13.01
N PRO A 43 0.51 13.42 -11.76
CA PRO A 43 1.40 13.60 -10.63
C PRO A 43 2.41 12.47 -10.51
N LYS A 44 3.58 12.78 -9.99
CA LYS A 44 4.65 11.80 -9.74
C LYS A 44 4.80 11.52 -8.26
N THR A 45 5.33 10.35 -7.95
CA THR A 45 5.67 9.98 -6.58
C THR A 45 7.11 9.52 -6.51
N SER A 46 7.73 9.70 -5.34
CA SER A 46 9.02 9.12 -5.01
C SER A 46 8.93 8.43 -3.65
N LEU A 47 9.71 7.38 -3.49
CA LEU A 47 9.81 6.67 -2.22
C LEU A 47 10.47 7.56 -1.14
N PRO A 48 10.27 7.28 0.15
CA PRO A 48 11.01 7.92 1.22
C PRO A 48 12.51 7.74 1.03
N SER A 49 13.28 8.78 1.32
CA SER A 49 14.73 8.72 1.20
C SER A 49 15.35 7.79 2.25
N LEU A 50 16.60 7.40 2.03
CA LEU A 50 17.38 6.69 3.02
C LEU A 50 17.46 7.50 4.34
N GLU A 51 17.68 8.82 4.24
CA GLU A 51 17.77 9.73 5.38
C GLU A 51 16.45 9.82 6.18
N ASP A 52 15.28 9.75 5.51
CA ASP A 52 14.00 9.73 6.19
C ASP A 52 13.85 8.50 7.09
N PHE A 53 14.22 7.33 6.58
CA PHE A 53 14.21 6.08 7.37
C PHE A 53 15.28 6.07 8.44
N GLU A 54 16.49 6.51 8.12
CA GLU A 54 17.62 6.58 9.06
C GLU A 54 17.26 7.47 10.25
N THR A 55 16.70 8.65 10.01
CA THR A 55 16.25 9.57 11.05
C THR A 55 15.24 8.92 12.00
N ALA A 56 14.24 8.25 11.44
CA ALA A 56 13.23 7.55 12.24
C ALA A 56 13.85 6.41 13.06
N PHE A 57 14.69 5.58 12.44
CA PHE A 57 15.29 4.43 13.11
C PHE A 57 16.27 4.84 14.21
N ARG A 58 17.09 5.87 13.99
CA ARG A 58 18.02 6.40 15.02
C ARG A 58 17.28 6.87 16.25
N ALA A 59 16.19 7.63 16.11
CA ALA A 59 15.41 8.12 17.23
C ALA A 59 14.84 6.97 18.09
N HIS A 60 14.51 5.84 17.50
CA HIS A 60 14.05 4.65 18.22
C HIS A 60 15.23 3.87 18.82
N ALA A 61 16.33 3.71 18.10
CA ALA A 61 17.53 3.03 18.57
C ALA A 61 18.12 3.73 19.81
N GLU A 62 18.26 5.06 19.77
CA GLU A 62 18.71 5.87 20.90
C GLU A 62 17.81 5.71 22.13
N ALA A 63 16.51 5.55 21.92
CA ALA A 63 15.55 5.33 22.98
C ALA A 63 15.42 3.86 23.45
N GLY A 64 16.21 2.94 22.88
CA GLY A 64 16.16 1.50 23.17
C GLY A 64 14.83 0.83 22.81
N ARG A 65 14.09 1.41 21.86
CA ARG A 65 12.77 0.91 21.46
C ARG A 65 12.89 0.01 20.22
N PRO A 66 12.33 -1.21 20.23
CA PRO A 66 12.27 -2.05 19.05
C PRO A 66 11.37 -1.41 17.98
N VAL A 67 11.72 -1.62 16.71
CA VAL A 67 11.02 -1.08 15.54
C VAL A 67 10.58 -2.19 14.62
N LEU A 68 9.31 -2.20 14.24
CA LEU A 68 8.79 -2.89 13.06
C LEU A 68 8.45 -1.86 11.99
N CYS A 69 9.25 -1.83 10.93
CA CYS A 69 9.00 -1.00 9.76
C CYS A 69 8.24 -1.81 8.71
N LEU A 70 6.95 -1.52 8.55
CA LEU A 70 6.11 -2.10 7.50
C LEU A 70 6.26 -1.24 6.24
N CYS A 71 6.69 -1.84 5.16
CA CYS A 71 6.91 -1.17 3.89
C CYS A 71 5.91 -1.63 2.85
N PHE A 72 5.39 -0.67 2.09
CA PHE A 72 4.66 -0.91 0.85
C PHE A 72 5.39 -1.92 -0.05
N THR A 73 4.63 -2.75 -0.78
CA THR A 73 5.16 -3.85 -1.59
C THR A 73 6.41 -3.49 -2.41
N SER A 74 7.45 -4.31 -2.30
CA SER A 74 8.69 -4.17 -3.07
C SER A 74 8.51 -4.36 -4.58
N LYS A 75 7.39 -4.94 -5.01
CA LYS A 75 7.04 -5.12 -6.43
C LYS A 75 6.65 -3.82 -7.13
N MET A 76 6.24 -2.81 -6.38
CA MET A 76 5.77 -1.52 -6.92
C MET A 76 6.63 -0.33 -6.46
N SER A 77 7.46 -0.50 -5.42
CA SER A 77 8.31 0.57 -4.87
C SER A 77 9.63 0.01 -4.34
N GLY A 78 10.68 0.80 -4.45
CA GLY A 78 11.98 0.51 -3.83
C GLY A 78 12.08 0.82 -2.34
N CYS A 79 10.97 1.19 -1.66
CA CYS A 79 11.02 1.65 -0.27
C CYS A 79 11.56 0.60 0.71
N VAL A 80 11.29 -0.69 0.50
CA VAL A 80 11.87 -1.79 1.28
C VAL A 80 13.40 -1.76 1.23
N GLY A 81 13.97 -1.53 0.04
CA GLY A 81 15.43 -1.43 -0.14
C GLY A 81 16.00 -0.22 0.58
N SER A 82 15.34 0.95 0.46
CA SER A 82 15.74 2.16 1.16
C SER A 82 15.72 1.97 2.68
N ALA A 83 14.64 1.40 3.23
CA ALA A 83 14.51 1.12 4.66
C ALA A 83 15.56 0.11 5.16
N ARG A 84 15.84 -0.96 4.40
CA ARG A 84 16.88 -1.93 4.76
C ARG A 84 18.28 -1.31 4.78
N ASN A 85 18.61 -0.49 3.79
CA ASN A 85 19.89 0.20 3.78
C ASN A 85 20.01 1.18 4.97
N ALA A 86 18.95 1.89 5.32
CA ALA A 86 18.93 2.76 6.50
C ALA A 86 19.12 1.96 7.80
N ARG A 87 18.47 0.79 7.90
CA ARG A 87 18.66 -0.13 9.03
C ARG A 87 20.14 -0.52 9.20
N GLU A 88 20.81 -0.93 8.12
CA GLU A 88 22.22 -1.33 8.20
C GLU A 88 23.09 -0.18 8.71
N LEU A 89 22.88 1.06 8.21
CA LEU A 89 23.63 2.22 8.68
C LEU A 89 23.38 2.52 10.17
N VAL A 90 22.15 2.38 10.63
CA VAL A 90 21.83 2.59 12.05
C VAL A 90 22.47 1.52 12.93
N LEU A 91 22.52 0.26 12.47
CA LEU A 91 23.14 -0.84 13.22
C LEU A 91 24.67 -0.74 13.33
N GLU A 92 25.33 0.04 12.45
CA GLU A 92 26.77 0.34 12.61
C GLU A 92 27.03 1.12 13.91
N ASP A 93 26.16 2.05 14.26
CA ASP A 93 26.27 2.88 15.47
C ASP A 93 25.52 2.29 16.68
N TYR A 94 24.47 1.53 16.44
CA TYR A 94 23.60 0.92 17.47
C TYR A 94 23.45 -0.60 17.23
N PRO A 95 24.50 -1.40 17.43
CA PRO A 95 24.51 -2.83 17.05
C PRO A 95 23.48 -3.68 17.80
N ASP A 96 23.04 -3.25 18.98
CA ASP A 96 22.04 -3.94 19.80
C ASP A 96 20.60 -3.49 19.49
N ALA A 97 20.40 -2.51 18.57
CA ALA A 97 19.07 -2.03 18.24
C ALA A 97 18.26 -3.10 17.49
N LYS A 98 17.02 -3.30 17.90
CA LYS A 98 16.10 -4.24 17.27
C LYS A 98 15.25 -3.50 16.23
N ILE A 99 15.62 -3.62 14.97
CA ILE A 99 14.92 -2.99 13.84
C ILE A 99 14.63 -4.06 12.80
N GLU A 100 13.35 -4.31 12.56
CA GLU A 100 12.89 -5.22 11.51
C GLU A 100 12.19 -4.45 10.39
N VAL A 101 12.55 -4.79 9.13
CA VAL A 101 11.96 -4.20 7.91
C VAL A 101 11.22 -5.28 7.15
N LEU A 102 9.91 -5.22 7.18
CA LEU A 102 9.04 -6.18 6.54
C LEU A 102 8.46 -5.60 5.23
N ASP A 103 8.67 -6.30 4.13
CA ASP A 103 7.90 -6.12 2.90
C ASP A 103 6.48 -6.64 3.15
N SER A 104 5.51 -5.74 3.24
CA SER A 104 4.12 -6.13 3.50
C SER A 104 3.51 -6.96 2.37
N THR A 105 4.09 -6.90 1.16
CA THR A 105 3.46 -7.37 -0.09
C THR A 105 2.03 -6.83 -0.28
N ALA A 106 1.73 -5.72 0.36
CA ALA A 106 0.43 -5.07 0.40
C ALA A 106 0.49 -3.65 -0.19
N ALA A 107 -0.67 -3.07 -0.41
CA ALA A 107 -0.87 -1.70 -0.86
C ALA A 107 -2.25 -1.21 -0.40
N THR A 108 -2.43 0.09 -0.26
CA THR A 108 -3.72 0.73 0.03
C THR A 108 -4.46 0.09 1.22
N VAL A 109 -5.67 -0.44 1.01
CA VAL A 109 -6.51 -1.03 2.07
C VAL A 109 -5.91 -2.29 2.70
N THR A 110 -5.16 -3.10 1.95
CA THR A 110 -4.48 -4.28 2.54
C THR A 110 -3.27 -3.87 3.38
N GLU A 111 -2.61 -2.77 3.05
CA GLU A 111 -1.56 -2.21 3.91
C GLU A 111 -2.13 -1.78 5.27
N SER A 112 -3.31 -1.15 5.30
CA SER A 112 -3.94 -0.77 6.56
C SER A 112 -4.27 -1.99 7.42
N ILE A 113 -4.73 -3.10 6.83
CA ILE A 113 -4.97 -4.36 7.56
C ILE A 113 -3.67 -4.89 8.19
N VAL A 114 -2.57 -4.90 7.43
CA VAL A 114 -1.26 -5.34 7.95
C VAL A 114 -0.81 -4.47 9.12
N VAL A 115 -0.97 -3.14 9.00
CA VAL A 115 -0.64 -2.19 10.07
C VAL A 115 -1.53 -2.40 11.29
N GLU A 116 -2.84 -2.57 11.12
CA GLU A 116 -3.78 -2.79 12.22
C GLU A 116 -3.49 -4.09 12.97
N ASN A 117 -3.15 -5.16 12.26
CA ASN A 117 -2.73 -6.43 12.85
C ASN A 117 -1.43 -6.27 13.65
N ALA A 118 -0.43 -5.57 13.11
CA ALA A 118 0.81 -5.28 13.83
C ALA A 118 0.57 -4.49 15.11
N VAL A 119 -0.32 -3.50 15.05
CA VAL A 119 -0.73 -2.71 16.22
C VAL A 119 -1.44 -3.59 17.25
N ALA A 120 -2.36 -4.45 16.83
CA ALA A 120 -3.06 -5.36 17.74
C ALA A 120 -2.09 -6.33 18.44
N MET A 121 -1.11 -6.86 17.74
CA MET A 121 -0.08 -7.72 18.32
C MET A 121 0.81 -6.96 19.30
N ARG A 122 1.24 -5.75 18.96
CA ARG A 122 1.98 -4.87 19.87
C ARG A 122 1.20 -4.61 21.15
N ASP A 123 -0.06 -4.23 21.03
CA ASP A 123 -0.93 -3.87 22.15
C ASP A 123 -1.30 -5.11 22.99
N ALA A 124 -1.26 -6.31 22.42
CA ALA A 124 -1.36 -7.59 23.12
C ALA A 124 -0.06 -8.03 23.83
N GLY A 125 1.05 -7.30 23.61
CA GLY A 125 2.35 -7.59 24.23
C GLY A 125 3.17 -8.67 23.53
N CYS A 126 2.87 -8.99 22.27
CA CYS A 126 3.70 -9.87 21.45
C CYS A 126 5.09 -9.27 21.25
N SER A 127 6.11 -10.12 21.18
CA SER A 127 7.46 -9.71 20.82
C SER A 127 7.56 -9.28 19.37
N LEU A 128 8.66 -8.58 19.03
CA LEU A 128 8.93 -8.17 17.64
C LEU A 128 9.03 -9.39 16.72
N ASP A 129 9.73 -10.45 17.16
CA ASP A 129 9.94 -11.67 16.38
C ASP A 129 8.61 -12.39 16.10
N GLU A 130 7.75 -12.54 17.13
CA GLU A 130 6.40 -13.12 16.96
C GLU A 130 5.56 -12.34 15.98
N ALA A 131 5.62 -10.98 16.04
CA ALA A 131 4.89 -10.13 15.11
C ALA A 131 5.40 -10.28 13.67
N VAL A 132 6.72 -10.31 13.46
CA VAL A 132 7.35 -10.50 12.15
C VAL A 132 6.98 -11.86 11.56
N ASP A 133 7.07 -12.93 12.35
CA ASP A 133 6.77 -14.28 11.89
C ASP A 133 5.31 -14.41 11.46
N TRP A 134 4.38 -13.93 12.30
CA TRP A 134 2.96 -13.99 12.00
C TRP A 134 2.60 -13.16 10.76
N LEU A 135 3.03 -11.89 10.72
CA LEU A 135 2.75 -10.99 9.58
C LEU A 135 3.36 -11.51 8.28
N SER A 136 4.54 -12.15 8.35
CA SER A 136 5.19 -12.75 7.18
C SER A 136 4.39 -13.92 6.60
N ALA A 137 3.72 -14.70 7.45
CA ALA A 137 2.85 -15.78 7.01
C ALA A 137 1.54 -15.25 6.44
N GLU A 138 0.89 -14.30 7.15
CA GLU A 138 -0.43 -13.80 6.81
C GLU A 138 -0.47 -12.90 5.58
N ARG A 139 0.59 -12.15 5.29
CA ARG A 139 0.62 -11.20 4.16
C ARG A 139 0.30 -11.84 2.81
N ALA A 140 0.53 -13.15 2.64
CA ALA A 140 0.22 -13.88 1.41
C ALA A 140 -1.29 -14.06 1.16
N THR A 141 -2.11 -13.89 2.21
CA THR A 141 -3.58 -14.00 2.11
C THR A 141 -4.25 -12.73 1.61
N ASN A 142 -3.55 -11.59 1.66
CA ASN A 142 -4.08 -10.28 1.29
C ASN A 142 -4.36 -10.18 -0.21
N GLN A 143 -5.60 -9.83 -0.56
CA GLN A 143 -6.00 -9.56 -1.95
C GLN A 143 -6.90 -8.34 -2.05
N ILE A 144 -6.83 -7.63 -3.19
CA ILE A 144 -7.73 -6.53 -3.49
C ILE A 144 -8.41 -6.79 -4.83
N PHE A 145 -9.72 -6.75 -4.85
CA PHE A 145 -10.54 -6.77 -6.06
C PHE A 145 -11.03 -5.35 -6.32
N PHE A 146 -10.59 -4.73 -7.42
CA PHE A 146 -10.90 -3.32 -7.62
C PHE A 146 -11.08 -2.96 -9.09
N THR A 147 -11.63 -1.78 -9.30
CA THR A 147 -11.77 -1.15 -10.60
C THR A 147 -11.29 0.29 -10.55
N VAL A 148 -10.91 0.83 -11.70
CA VAL A 148 -10.51 2.24 -11.87
C VAL A 148 -11.25 2.85 -13.05
N GLY A 149 -11.28 4.18 -13.12
CA GLY A 149 -11.88 4.92 -14.24
C GLY A 149 -11.27 4.54 -15.58
N ASN A 150 -9.93 4.53 -15.62
CA ASN A 150 -9.07 4.09 -16.72
C ASN A 150 -7.72 3.62 -16.16
N LEU A 151 -6.85 3.11 -17.03
CA LEU A 151 -5.52 2.61 -16.64
C LEU A 151 -4.41 3.67 -16.76
N ASP A 152 -4.71 4.90 -17.15
CA ASP A 152 -3.70 5.89 -17.53
C ASP A 152 -2.72 6.19 -16.40
N TYR A 153 -3.21 6.35 -15.17
CA TYR A 153 -2.35 6.59 -14.01
C TYR A 153 -1.41 5.42 -13.72
N LEU A 154 -1.89 4.18 -13.86
CA LEU A 154 -1.07 2.97 -13.68
C LEU A 154 -0.01 2.85 -14.77
N ILE A 155 -0.37 3.17 -16.03
CA ILE A 155 0.54 3.15 -17.18
C ILE A 155 1.60 4.26 -17.02
N LYS A 156 1.17 5.51 -16.79
CA LYS A 156 2.05 6.67 -16.65
C LYS A 156 2.96 6.57 -15.43
N GLY A 157 2.44 5.99 -14.35
CA GLY A 157 3.22 5.69 -13.15
C GLY A 157 4.16 4.49 -13.29
N GLY A 158 4.04 3.67 -14.34
CA GLY A 158 4.83 2.46 -14.52
C GLY A 158 4.48 1.32 -13.57
N ARG A 159 3.32 1.37 -12.90
CA ARG A 159 2.83 0.33 -11.96
C ARG A 159 1.67 -0.46 -12.55
N ILE A 160 1.61 -0.57 -13.87
CA ILE A 160 0.59 -1.34 -14.58
C ILE A 160 0.70 -2.86 -14.32
N GLY A 161 1.85 -3.35 -13.85
CA GLY A 161 2.06 -4.75 -13.50
C GLY A 161 1.81 -5.70 -14.67
N LYS A 162 1.06 -6.78 -14.37
CA LYS A 162 0.66 -7.80 -15.33
C LYS A 162 -0.73 -7.57 -15.93
N VAL A 163 -1.22 -6.33 -15.87
CA VAL A 163 -2.48 -5.96 -16.53
C VAL A 163 -2.21 -5.83 -18.03
N THR A 164 -2.52 -6.88 -18.77
CA THR A 164 -2.40 -6.94 -20.21
C THR A 164 -3.77 -6.80 -20.87
N GLY A 165 -3.89 -6.05 -21.95
CA GLY A 165 -5.09 -5.99 -22.74
C GLY A 165 -5.50 -4.61 -23.23
N ARG A 166 -6.20 -4.59 -24.37
CA ARG A 166 -6.65 -3.39 -25.08
C ARG A 166 -7.88 -2.69 -24.46
N ALA A 167 -8.28 -3.05 -23.23
CA ALA A 167 -9.48 -2.49 -22.60
C ALA A 167 -9.29 -1.05 -22.08
N ALA A 168 -8.11 -0.49 -22.23
CA ALA A 168 -7.72 0.77 -21.59
C ALA A 168 -8.55 1.99 -22.01
N ASN A 169 -9.17 2.01 -23.19
CA ASN A 169 -9.81 3.24 -23.70
C ASN A 169 -11.12 2.99 -24.44
N ILE A 170 -11.86 1.92 -24.15
CA ILE A 170 -13.19 1.71 -24.72
C ILE A 170 -14.22 2.41 -23.81
N LEU A 171 -14.98 3.33 -24.39
CA LEU A 171 -15.99 4.10 -23.69
C LEU A 171 -16.97 3.18 -22.92
N GLY A 172 -17.11 3.42 -21.62
CA GLY A 172 -18.00 2.66 -20.75
C GLY A 172 -17.48 1.29 -20.30
N ILE A 173 -16.27 0.88 -20.70
CA ILE A 173 -15.61 -0.33 -20.21
C ILE A 173 -14.72 0.02 -19.01
N LYS A 174 -14.89 -0.69 -17.91
CA LYS A 174 -14.11 -0.57 -16.68
C LYS A 174 -13.19 -1.78 -16.55
N PRO A 175 -11.87 -1.58 -16.37
CA PRO A 175 -10.97 -2.68 -16.09
C PRO A 175 -11.25 -3.26 -14.71
N MET A 176 -11.26 -4.57 -14.60
CA MET A 176 -11.26 -5.28 -13.32
C MET A 176 -9.82 -5.71 -13.03
N ILE A 177 -9.36 -5.42 -11.83
CA ILE A 177 -7.98 -5.62 -11.42
C ILE A 177 -7.97 -6.43 -10.13
N LEU A 178 -7.06 -7.40 -10.07
CA LEU A 178 -6.73 -8.15 -8.88
C LEU A 178 -5.33 -7.74 -8.42
N PHE A 179 -5.22 -7.30 -7.18
CA PHE A 179 -3.93 -7.17 -6.51
C PHE A 179 -3.72 -8.39 -5.62
N LYS A 180 -2.62 -9.09 -5.81
CA LYS A 180 -2.18 -10.23 -5.00
C LYS A 180 -0.67 -10.38 -5.06
N GLU A 181 -0.07 -10.93 -4.01
CA GLU A 181 1.37 -11.19 -3.96
C GLU A 181 2.23 -9.94 -4.27
N GLY A 182 1.70 -8.75 -3.93
CA GLY A 182 2.37 -7.47 -4.13
C GLY A 182 2.26 -6.87 -5.53
N GLU A 183 1.55 -7.52 -6.48
CA GLU A 183 1.44 -7.10 -7.88
C GLU A 183 -0.02 -6.98 -8.32
N ILE A 184 -0.25 -6.28 -9.44
CA ILE A 184 -1.57 -6.19 -10.07
C ILE A 184 -1.67 -7.06 -11.32
N PHE A 185 -2.85 -7.69 -11.47
CA PHE A 185 -3.18 -8.59 -12.56
C PHE A 185 -4.51 -8.16 -13.21
N SER A 186 -4.67 -8.47 -14.50
CA SER A 186 -5.96 -8.33 -15.15
C SER A 186 -6.96 -9.36 -14.59
N ALA A 187 -8.12 -8.88 -14.16
CA ALA A 187 -9.24 -9.71 -13.67
C ALA A 187 -10.49 -9.57 -14.56
N GLY A 188 -10.29 -9.10 -15.80
CA GLY A 188 -11.36 -8.96 -16.78
C GLY A 188 -11.83 -7.52 -16.95
N VAL A 189 -13.06 -7.36 -17.39
CA VAL A 189 -13.70 -6.06 -17.64
C VAL A 189 -15.16 -6.10 -17.24
N ALA A 190 -15.73 -4.92 -16.95
CA ALA A 190 -17.16 -4.73 -16.72
C ALA A 190 -17.66 -3.54 -17.53
N ARG A 191 -18.95 -3.49 -17.85
CA ARG A 191 -19.56 -2.38 -18.57
C ARG A 191 -20.30 -1.45 -17.60
N GLY A 192 -19.77 -0.25 -17.41
CA GLY A 192 -20.28 0.75 -16.49
C GLY A 192 -19.87 0.52 -15.03
N ARG A 193 -20.08 1.57 -14.22
CA ARG A 193 -19.64 1.61 -12.81
C ARG A 193 -20.34 0.54 -11.96
N GLN A 194 -21.67 0.49 -12.01
CA GLN A 194 -22.46 -0.44 -11.22
C GLN A 194 -22.04 -1.91 -11.44
N LYS A 195 -21.93 -2.34 -12.70
CA LYS A 195 -21.50 -3.71 -13.03
C LYS A 195 -20.06 -3.99 -12.62
N SER A 196 -19.19 -2.97 -12.53
CA SER A 196 -17.84 -3.17 -12.04
C SER A 196 -17.79 -3.46 -10.54
N PHE A 197 -18.67 -2.84 -9.76
CA PHE A 197 -18.79 -3.14 -8.33
C PHE A 197 -19.39 -4.53 -8.08
N GLU A 198 -20.47 -4.87 -8.78
CA GLU A 198 -21.06 -6.20 -8.73
C GLU A 198 -20.01 -7.28 -9.04
N LYS A 199 -19.21 -7.06 -10.08
CA LYS A 199 -18.17 -8.01 -10.47
C LYS A 199 -17.02 -8.09 -9.47
N ALA A 200 -16.63 -6.99 -8.83
CA ALA A 200 -15.64 -7.01 -7.76
C ALA A 200 -16.13 -7.86 -6.57
N LEU A 201 -17.41 -7.70 -6.20
CA LEU A 201 -18.05 -8.50 -5.14
C LEU A 201 -18.13 -9.98 -5.54
N GLU A 202 -18.53 -10.30 -6.78
CA GLU A 202 -18.54 -11.68 -7.29
C GLU A 202 -17.16 -12.33 -7.18
N GLN A 203 -16.09 -11.60 -7.54
CA GLN A 203 -14.72 -12.10 -7.46
C GLN A 203 -14.28 -12.31 -6.01
N LEU A 204 -14.65 -11.42 -5.10
CA LEU A 204 -14.41 -11.61 -3.66
C LEU A 204 -15.12 -12.85 -3.14
N MET A 205 -16.41 -13.01 -3.44
CA MET A 205 -17.19 -14.16 -2.99
C MET A 205 -16.64 -15.48 -3.57
N ALA A 206 -16.20 -15.49 -4.82
CA ALA A 206 -15.54 -16.65 -5.42
C ALA A 206 -14.24 -16.99 -4.69
N TYR A 207 -13.42 -16.00 -4.38
CA TYR A 207 -12.18 -16.17 -3.62
C TYR A 207 -12.43 -16.80 -2.23
N LEU A 208 -13.45 -16.32 -1.50
CA LEU A 208 -13.80 -16.88 -0.19
C LEU A 208 -14.28 -18.34 -0.32
N SER A 209 -15.16 -18.60 -1.30
CA SER A 209 -15.72 -19.94 -1.56
C SER A 209 -14.64 -20.96 -1.93
N GLU A 210 -13.65 -20.60 -2.75
CA GLU A 210 -12.52 -21.46 -3.10
C GLU A 210 -11.69 -21.90 -1.88
N ARG A 211 -11.75 -21.15 -0.78
CA ARG A 211 -11.06 -21.41 0.49
C ARG A 211 -11.97 -22.02 1.56
N ASN A 212 -13.19 -22.39 1.18
CA ASN A 212 -14.24 -22.84 2.11
C ASN A 212 -14.49 -21.84 3.25
N GLY A 213 -14.26 -20.54 2.97
CA GLY A 213 -14.45 -19.46 3.93
C GLY A 213 -15.74 -18.68 3.68
N THR A 214 -16.14 -17.95 4.70
CA THR A 214 -17.26 -17.01 4.68
C THR A 214 -16.74 -15.59 4.95
N PRO A 215 -17.52 -14.53 4.70
CA PRO A 215 -17.10 -13.16 5.06
C PRO A 215 -16.71 -12.99 6.53
N ASP A 216 -17.28 -13.78 7.43
CA ASP A 216 -17.00 -13.70 8.88
C ASP A 216 -15.62 -14.25 9.25
N ASP A 217 -14.99 -15.01 8.37
CA ASP A 217 -13.65 -15.57 8.57
C ASP A 217 -12.52 -14.60 8.14
N TYR A 218 -12.88 -13.43 7.59
CA TYR A 218 -11.92 -12.49 6.98
C TYR A 218 -12.13 -11.04 7.44
N CYS A 219 -11.06 -10.28 7.49
CA CYS A 219 -11.14 -8.83 7.58
C CYS A 219 -11.37 -8.25 6.18
N ILE A 220 -12.54 -7.66 5.94
CA ILE A 220 -12.91 -7.06 4.66
C ILE A 220 -12.96 -5.54 4.80
N THR A 221 -12.11 -4.84 4.04
CA THR A 221 -12.06 -3.39 4.03
C THR A 221 -12.43 -2.85 2.65
N VAL A 222 -13.29 -1.85 2.62
CA VAL A 222 -13.66 -1.13 1.40
C VAL A 222 -12.90 0.20 1.35
N GLY A 223 -12.20 0.43 0.25
CA GLY A 223 -11.48 1.68 -0.01
C GLY A 223 -11.97 2.37 -1.27
N TYR A 224 -11.95 3.68 -1.24
CA TYR A 224 -12.23 4.53 -2.41
C TYR A 224 -11.17 5.65 -2.49
N GLY A 225 -10.98 6.21 -3.69
CA GLY A 225 -10.02 7.31 -3.89
C GLY A 225 -10.61 8.66 -3.49
N TYR A 226 -11.33 9.30 -4.43
CA TYR A 226 -11.89 10.63 -4.24
C TYR A 226 -13.40 10.64 -4.06
N ASP A 227 -14.11 9.83 -4.84
CA ASP A 227 -15.59 9.74 -4.85
C ASP A 227 -16.07 8.82 -3.73
N GLU A 228 -16.98 9.33 -2.91
CA GLU A 228 -17.69 8.58 -1.86
C GLU A 228 -19.01 7.95 -2.34
N GLU A 229 -19.43 8.24 -3.60
CA GLU A 229 -20.68 7.77 -4.22
C GLU A 229 -20.54 6.43 -4.95
#